data_f2e88d43145fb566e630dcee75aa1c20
#
_entry.id   f2e88d43145fb566e630dcee75aa1c20
#
_cell.length_a   1.000
_cell.length_b   1.000
_cell.length_c   1.000
_cell.angle_alpha   90.00
_cell.angle_beta   90.00
_cell.angle_gamma   90.00
#
_symmetry.space_group_name_H-M   'P 1'
#
loop_
_entity.id
_entity.type
_entity.pdbx_description
1 polymer ?
#
loop_
_entity_poly.entity_id
_entity_poly.type
_entity_poly.pdbx_seq_one_letter_code
_entity_poly.pdbx_strand_id
1 'polypeptide(L)'
;QRQMCIRDSIFVCPDGKNSWYWDSPENPAYRYETFVTSELVKYTDGNYATIPDRKARAISGLSMGGHGALWSAIRHKDVFGAAGSMSGGVDIRPFPQNWEMNKQLGEFAANKASWDAHTVVNQLDKIVNGDLALIIDCGEADFFLEVNKDLHNRLLARKIDHDFITRPGGHTGTYWNNSIDYHVLFFDKFFKK
;
A
#
# COMPACT_ATOMS: atom_id res chain seq x y z
N GLN A 1 20.14 -23.48 10.98
CA GLN A 1 19.45 -22.20 11.18
C GLN A 1 19.95 -21.23 10.12
N ARG A 2 19.22 -21.06 9.01
CA ARG A 2 19.42 -19.90 8.13
C ARG A 2 18.82 -18.70 8.85
N GLN A 3 19.66 -17.97 9.54
CA GLN A 3 19.33 -16.64 10.02
C GLN A 3 19.06 -15.80 8.77
N MET A 4 17.80 -15.45 8.50
CA MET A 4 17.47 -14.43 7.51
C MET A 4 18.16 -13.17 7.98
N CYS A 5 19.28 -12.82 7.34
CA CYS A 5 20.00 -11.59 7.65
C CYS A 5 19.22 -10.42 7.06
N ILE A 6 18.28 -9.87 7.82
CA ILE A 6 17.68 -8.53 7.58
C ILE A 6 18.69 -7.45 8.02
N ARG A 7 19.99 -7.76 8.04
CA ARG A 7 21.03 -6.84 8.54
C ARG A 7 21.27 -5.64 7.62
N ASP A 8 20.72 -5.69 6.40
CA ASP A 8 21.03 -4.72 5.35
C ASP A 8 19.81 -3.85 4.99
N SER A 9 18.73 -3.90 5.78
CA SER A 9 17.51 -3.14 5.49
C SER A 9 17.17 -2.19 6.63
N ILE A 10 16.72 -1.00 6.26
CA ILE A 10 16.18 0.01 7.17
C ILE A 10 14.67 0.00 7.05
N PHE A 11 13.98 -0.20 8.19
CA PHE A 11 12.53 -0.13 8.29
C PHE A 11 12.13 1.22 8.85
N VAL A 12 11.29 1.95 8.13
CA VAL A 12 10.75 3.25 8.56
C VAL A 12 9.24 3.12 8.70
N CYS A 13 8.74 3.32 9.92
CA CYS A 13 7.33 3.17 10.25
C CYS A 13 6.74 4.52 10.67
N PRO A 14 6.22 5.33 9.74
CA PRO A 14 5.60 6.60 10.08
C PRO A 14 4.24 6.41 10.74
N ASP A 15 3.86 7.33 11.63
CA ASP A 15 2.49 7.43 12.13
C ASP A 15 1.57 7.97 11.03
N GLY A 16 0.72 7.12 10.50
CA GLY A 16 -0.25 7.48 9.45
C GLY A 16 -1.50 8.19 9.97
N LYS A 17 -1.71 8.24 11.30
CA LYS A 17 -2.94 8.74 11.94
C LYS A 17 -4.19 8.15 11.23
N ASN A 18 -5.19 8.99 10.94
CA ASN A 18 -6.39 8.62 10.18
C ASN A 18 -6.40 9.31 8.80
N SER A 19 -5.24 9.33 8.11
CA SER A 19 -5.04 10.07 6.86
C SER A 19 -5.38 9.29 5.60
N TRP A 20 -5.46 7.98 5.67
CA TRP A 20 -5.50 7.08 4.52
C TRP A 20 -4.35 7.30 3.54
N TYR A 21 -3.32 8.02 3.99
CA TYR A 21 -2.12 8.36 3.21
C TYR A 21 -2.42 9.24 1.98
N TRP A 22 -3.51 10.00 2.01
CA TRP A 22 -3.82 11.00 0.98
C TRP A 22 -3.26 12.38 1.31
N ASP A 23 -3.05 13.17 0.29
CA ASP A 23 -3.09 14.61 0.42
C ASP A 23 -4.57 15.01 0.34
N SER A 24 -5.16 15.33 1.48
CA SER A 24 -6.60 15.54 1.59
C SER A 24 -7.07 16.76 0.79
N PRO A 25 -8.09 16.63 -0.07
CA PRO A 25 -8.69 17.76 -0.73
C PRO A 25 -9.49 18.67 0.22
N GLU A 26 -9.96 18.13 1.36
CA GLU A 26 -10.79 18.87 2.33
C GLU A 26 -9.96 19.47 3.47
N ASN A 27 -8.80 18.88 3.80
CA ASN A 27 -7.98 19.32 4.92
C ASN A 27 -6.52 19.53 4.50
N PRO A 28 -6.10 20.78 4.22
CA PRO A 28 -4.74 21.10 3.77
C PRO A 28 -3.61 20.71 4.75
N ALA A 29 -3.93 20.48 6.03
CA ALA A 29 -2.96 20.00 7.01
C ALA A 29 -2.64 18.50 6.87
N TYR A 30 -3.46 17.75 6.15
CA TYR A 30 -3.26 16.32 5.89
C TYR A 30 -2.63 16.14 4.51
N ARG A 31 -1.30 16.12 4.47
CA ARG A 31 -0.49 15.93 3.26
C ARG A 31 0.35 14.67 3.37
N TYR A 32 -0.30 13.54 3.60
CA TYR A 32 0.39 12.28 3.90
C TYR A 32 0.96 11.59 2.66
N GLU A 33 0.38 11.77 1.48
CA GLU A 33 0.99 11.32 0.23
C GLU A 33 2.32 12.06 0.01
N THR A 34 2.32 13.39 0.07
CA THR A 34 3.56 14.19 -0.03
C THR A 34 4.56 13.82 1.07
N PHE A 35 4.10 13.67 2.31
CA PHE A 35 4.97 13.31 3.43
C PHE A 35 5.69 11.98 3.17
N VAL A 36 4.95 10.90 2.86
CA VAL A 36 5.52 9.55 2.72
C VAL A 36 6.38 9.43 1.46
N THR A 37 5.95 10.01 0.34
CA THR A 37 6.60 9.80 -0.96
C THR A 37 7.74 10.78 -1.25
N SER A 38 7.81 11.89 -0.53
CA SER A 38 8.82 12.93 -0.76
C SER A 38 9.59 13.29 0.51
N GLU A 39 8.91 13.80 1.56
CA GLU A 39 9.59 14.34 2.74
C GLU A 39 10.31 13.27 3.53
N LEU A 40 9.61 12.15 3.84
CA LEU A 40 10.17 11.03 4.57
C LEU A 40 11.30 10.34 3.80
N VAL A 41 11.14 10.17 2.49
CA VAL A 41 12.17 9.60 1.62
C VAL A 41 13.43 10.47 1.65
N LYS A 42 13.28 11.78 1.43
CA LYS A 42 14.42 12.71 1.46
C LYS A 42 15.10 12.74 2.83
N TYR A 43 14.31 12.74 3.91
CA TYR A 43 14.85 12.70 5.26
C TYR A 43 15.65 11.42 5.50
N THR A 44 15.10 10.28 5.10
CA THR A 44 15.74 8.97 5.30
C THR A 44 17.02 8.86 4.48
N ASP A 45 16.97 9.20 3.20
CA ASP A 45 18.13 9.15 2.33
C ASP A 45 19.25 10.15 2.74
N GLY A 46 18.88 11.28 3.33
CA GLY A 46 19.83 12.29 3.80
C GLY A 46 20.47 11.99 5.17
N ASN A 47 19.88 11.13 5.99
CA ASN A 47 20.33 10.88 7.36
C ASN A 47 20.80 9.44 7.62
N TYR A 48 20.54 8.51 6.72
CA TYR A 48 20.90 7.10 6.87
C TYR A 48 21.61 6.59 5.62
N ALA A 49 22.40 5.53 5.76
CA ALA A 49 23.11 4.88 4.68
C ALA A 49 22.14 4.04 3.79
N THR A 50 21.31 4.72 3.03
CA THR A 50 20.38 4.11 2.07
C THR A 50 20.98 4.05 0.66
N ILE A 51 20.36 3.26 -0.21
CA ILE A 51 20.56 3.33 -1.66
C ILE A 51 19.39 4.16 -2.20
N PRO A 52 19.60 5.42 -2.65
CA PRO A 52 18.52 6.31 -3.08
C PRO A 52 18.02 5.98 -4.50
N ASP A 53 17.58 4.75 -4.67
CA ASP A 53 17.05 4.21 -5.93
C ASP A 53 15.72 3.48 -5.65
N ARG A 54 14.76 3.62 -6.55
CA ARG A 54 13.48 2.89 -6.46
C ARG A 54 13.65 1.38 -6.41
N LYS A 55 14.71 0.85 -7.03
CA LYS A 55 15.03 -0.59 -7.02
C LYS A 55 15.48 -1.10 -5.65
N ALA A 56 15.89 -0.19 -4.77
CA ALA A 56 16.25 -0.49 -3.38
C ALA A 56 15.19 0.01 -2.37
N ARG A 57 14.01 0.43 -2.85
CA ARG A 57 12.95 0.97 -1.98
C ARG A 57 11.63 0.27 -2.23
N ALA A 58 11.06 -0.28 -1.16
CA ALA A 58 9.74 -0.89 -1.14
C ALA A 58 8.86 -0.18 -0.10
N ILE A 59 7.56 -0.30 -0.27
CA ILE A 59 6.57 0.17 0.70
C ILE A 59 5.55 -0.94 0.99
N SER A 60 5.18 -1.10 2.25
CA SER A 60 4.17 -2.08 2.64
C SER A 60 3.35 -1.57 3.82
N GLY A 61 2.17 -2.13 4.01
CA GLY A 61 1.34 -1.81 5.15
C GLY A 61 0.16 -2.75 5.30
N LEU A 62 -0.55 -2.60 6.41
CA LEU A 62 -1.77 -3.36 6.71
C LEU A 62 -2.98 -2.43 6.74
N SER A 63 -4.16 -2.94 6.36
CA SER A 63 -5.44 -2.20 6.42
C SER A 63 -5.36 -0.86 5.69
N MET A 64 -5.56 0.27 6.39
CA MET A 64 -5.30 1.61 5.87
C MET A 64 -3.88 1.76 5.30
N GLY A 65 -2.88 1.14 5.95
CA GLY A 65 -1.49 1.14 5.46
C GLY A 65 -1.30 0.32 4.19
N GLY A 66 -2.08 -0.76 3.99
CA GLY A 66 -2.11 -1.53 2.74
C GLY A 66 -2.68 -0.72 1.58
N HIS A 67 -3.74 0.06 1.83
CA HIS A 67 -4.22 1.10 0.91
C HIS A 67 -3.11 2.09 0.58
N GLY A 68 -2.52 2.70 1.61
CA GLY A 68 -1.49 3.73 1.46
C GLY A 68 -0.24 3.23 0.74
N ALA A 69 0.16 1.99 0.93
CA ALA A 69 1.30 1.39 0.23
C ALA A 69 1.05 1.28 -1.27
N LEU A 70 -0.08 0.72 -1.68
CA LEU A 70 -0.44 0.62 -3.10
C LEU A 70 -0.74 1.98 -3.71
N TRP A 71 -1.47 2.86 -3.00
CA TRP A 71 -1.74 4.23 -3.40
C TRP A 71 -0.44 4.98 -3.74
N SER A 72 0.50 4.99 -2.80
CA SER A 72 1.77 5.69 -2.95
C SER A 72 2.62 5.10 -4.07
N ALA A 73 2.77 3.76 -4.13
CA ALA A 73 3.63 3.13 -5.12
C ALA A 73 3.11 3.28 -6.55
N ILE A 74 1.81 3.13 -6.77
CA ILE A 74 1.20 3.25 -8.10
C ILE A 74 1.33 4.67 -8.63
N ARG A 75 1.17 5.67 -7.78
CA ARG A 75 1.23 7.08 -8.15
C ARG A 75 2.65 7.64 -8.21
N HIS A 76 3.58 7.02 -7.47
CA HIS A 76 4.99 7.41 -7.37
C HIS A 76 5.91 6.22 -7.67
N LYS A 77 5.71 5.59 -8.82
CA LYS A 77 6.51 4.46 -9.30
C LYS A 77 7.97 4.82 -9.62
N ASP A 78 8.27 6.09 -9.69
CA ASP A 78 9.62 6.65 -9.74
C ASP A 78 10.31 6.62 -8.37
N VAL A 79 9.55 6.55 -7.28
CA VAL A 79 10.07 6.51 -5.89
C VAL A 79 10.19 5.08 -5.38
N PHE A 80 9.19 4.23 -5.62
CA PHE A 80 9.13 2.85 -5.14
C PHE A 80 9.22 1.85 -6.28
N GLY A 81 9.98 0.77 -6.08
CA GLY A 81 10.07 -0.33 -7.05
C GLY A 81 9.22 -1.54 -6.69
N ALA A 82 8.81 -1.65 -5.43
CA ALA A 82 7.94 -2.73 -4.94
C ALA A 82 6.92 -2.22 -3.93
N ALA A 83 5.75 -2.85 -3.89
CA ALA A 83 4.72 -2.55 -2.91
C ALA A 83 4.01 -3.80 -2.40
N GLY A 84 3.60 -3.75 -1.12
CA GLY A 84 2.86 -4.82 -0.47
C GLY A 84 1.63 -4.31 0.27
N SER A 85 0.53 -5.06 0.19
CA SER A 85 -0.73 -4.76 0.88
C SER A 85 -1.22 -5.96 1.67
N MET A 86 -1.32 -5.83 2.98
CA MET A 86 -1.94 -6.82 3.86
C MET A 86 -3.33 -6.34 4.25
N SER A 87 -4.37 -7.03 3.82
CA SER A 87 -5.78 -6.68 4.09
C SER A 87 -6.08 -5.21 3.76
N GLY A 88 -5.60 -4.70 2.62
CA GLY A 88 -5.72 -3.28 2.28
C GLY A 88 -7.14 -2.87 1.92
N GLY A 89 -7.56 -1.66 2.32
CA GLY A 89 -8.80 -1.03 1.87
C GLY A 89 -8.67 -0.47 0.44
N VAL A 90 -8.44 -1.34 -0.53
CA VAL A 90 -8.09 -0.98 -1.92
C VAL A 90 -9.26 -0.43 -2.74
N ASP A 91 -10.48 -0.70 -2.32
CA ASP A 91 -11.70 0.01 -2.74
C ASP A 91 -12.44 0.47 -1.49
N ILE A 92 -12.49 1.78 -1.28
CA ILE A 92 -13.09 2.41 -0.11
C ILE A 92 -14.60 2.70 -0.27
N ARG A 93 -15.11 2.66 -1.49
CA ARG A 93 -16.47 3.10 -1.84
C ARG A 93 -17.59 2.25 -1.22
N PRO A 94 -17.39 0.93 -0.95
CA PRO A 94 -18.37 0.14 -0.21
C PRO A 94 -18.50 0.52 1.27
N PHE A 95 -17.60 1.36 1.80
CA PHE A 95 -17.48 1.67 3.24
C PHE A 95 -17.60 3.17 3.56
N PRO A 96 -18.54 3.93 2.97
CA PRO A 96 -18.52 5.39 3.00
C PRO A 96 -18.77 6.01 4.39
N GLN A 97 -19.27 5.22 5.34
CA GLN A 97 -19.55 5.66 6.70
C GLN A 97 -18.46 5.27 7.71
N ASN A 98 -17.38 4.59 7.23
CA ASN A 98 -16.37 4.04 8.11
C ASN A 98 -15.14 4.96 8.20
N TRP A 99 -14.43 4.83 9.33
CA TRP A 99 -13.08 5.40 9.54
C TRP A 99 -12.94 6.90 9.26
N GLU A 100 -14.03 7.65 9.35
CA GLU A 100 -14.05 9.11 9.16
C GLU A 100 -13.42 9.59 7.83
N MET A 101 -13.45 8.74 6.79
CA MET A 101 -12.92 9.11 5.46
C MET A 101 -13.58 10.35 4.87
N ASN A 102 -14.83 10.61 5.24
CA ASN A 102 -15.54 11.83 4.86
C ASN A 102 -14.85 13.12 5.34
N LYS A 103 -14.09 13.08 6.43
CA LYS A 103 -13.28 14.23 6.89
C LYS A 103 -12.11 14.55 5.95
N GLN A 104 -11.70 13.58 5.12
CA GLN A 104 -10.60 13.73 4.17
C GLN A 104 -11.10 13.97 2.73
N LEU A 105 -12.24 13.39 2.36
CA LEU A 105 -12.73 13.36 0.98
C LEU A 105 -14.07 14.07 0.78
N GLY A 106 -14.66 14.61 1.87
CA GLY A 106 -16.05 15.09 1.90
C GLY A 106 -17.07 13.97 1.94
N GLU A 107 -18.34 14.30 2.18
CA GLU A 107 -19.43 13.31 2.22
C GLU A 107 -19.56 12.56 0.89
N PHE A 108 -19.62 11.22 0.94
CA PHE A 108 -19.61 10.35 -0.25
C PHE A 108 -20.69 10.72 -1.27
N ALA A 109 -21.93 10.97 -0.79
CA ALA A 109 -23.05 11.28 -1.68
C ALA A 109 -22.84 12.55 -2.52
N ALA A 110 -22.15 13.54 -1.96
CA ALA A 110 -21.85 14.83 -2.61
C ALA A 110 -20.51 14.83 -3.37
N ASN A 111 -19.58 13.93 -3.01
CA ASN A 111 -18.18 13.95 -3.47
C ASN A 111 -17.75 12.65 -4.15
N LYS A 112 -18.63 11.96 -4.87
CA LYS A 112 -18.34 10.66 -5.53
C LYS A 112 -17.07 10.71 -6.37
N ALA A 113 -16.86 11.77 -7.13
CA ALA A 113 -15.66 11.93 -7.97
C ALA A 113 -14.36 11.97 -7.14
N SER A 114 -14.39 12.62 -5.96
CA SER A 114 -13.26 12.62 -5.04
C SER A 114 -12.97 11.21 -4.51
N TRP A 115 -14.01 10.49 -4.08
CA TRP A 115 -13.87 9.11 -3.61
C TRP A 115 -13.35 8.16 -4.70
N ASP A 116 -13.88 8.29 -5.92
CA ASP A 116 -13.39 7.53 -7.08
C ASP A 116 -11.91 7.82 -7.38
N ALA A 117 -11.52 9.09 -7.32
CA ALA A 117 -10.15 9.52 -7.57
C ALA A 117 -9.16 9.06 -6.49
N HIS A 118 -9.63 8.79 -5.26
CA HIS A 118 -8.81 8.37 -4.11
C HIS A 118 -8.91 6.85 -3.81
N THR A 119 -9.41 6.07 -4.74
CA THR A 119 -9.55 4.61 -4.64
C THR A 119 -8.42 3.91 -5.41
N VAL A 120 -7.70 2.97 -4.79
CA VAL A 120 -6.55 2.28 -5.38
C VAL A 120 -6.90 1.56 -6.67
N VAL A 121 -8.01 0.83 -6.72
CA VAL A 121 -8.43 0.08 -7.93
C VAL A 121 -8.66 0.98 -9.14
N ASN A 122 -8.87 2.27 -8.94
CA ASN A 122 -9.03 3.26 -10.01
C ASN A 122 -7.71 3.92 -10.45
N GLN A 123 -6.58 3.55 -9.83
CA GLN A 123 -5.25 4.07 -10.22
C GLN A 123 -4.48 3.13 -11.16
N LEU A 124 -5.01 1.96 -11.47
CA LEU A 124 -4.29 0.90 -12.18
C LEU A 124 -3.93 1.25 -13.63
N ASP A 125 -4.53 2.28 -14.21
CA ASP A 125 -4.15 2.81 -15.52
C ASP A 125 -2.80 3.56 -15.52
N LYS A 126 -2.28 3.88 -14.32
CA LYS A 126 -0.98 4.55 -14.15
C LYS A 126 0.22 3.61 -14.23
N ILE A 127 -0.02 2.29 -14.21
CA ILE A 127 1.04 1.27 -14.24
C ILE A 127 0.82 0.26 -15.36
N VAL A 128 1.92 -0.28 -15.84
CA VAL A 128 1.97 -1.43 -16.75
C VAL A 128 2.80 -2.55 -16.13
N ASN A 129 2.78 -3.73 -16.74
CA ASN A 129 3.57 -4.86 -16.25
C ASN A 129 5.06 -4.52 -16.17
N GLY A 130 5.68 -4.86 -15.04
CA GLY A 130 7.08 -4.58 -14.77
C GLY A 130 7.38 -3.20 -14.14
N ASP A 131 6.40 -2.30 -14.06
CA ASP A 131 6.59 -1.01 -13.37
C ASP A 131 6.82 -1.19 -11.86
N LEU A 132 6.11 -2.12 -11.23
CA LEU A 132 6.18 -2.43 -9.79
C LEU A 132 6.19 -3.93 -9.57
N ALA A 133 6.97 -4.39 -8.57
CA ALA A 133 6.76 -5.70 -7.97
C ALA A 133 5.67 -5.60 -6.91
N LEU A 134 4.61 -6.42 -7.01
CA LEU A 134 3.41 -6.30 -6.17
C LEU A 134 3.14 -7.60 -5.41
N ILE A 135 2.88 -7.49 -4.10
CA ILE A 135 2.33 -8.57 -3.27
C ILE A 135 1.09 -8.08 -2.53
N ILE A 136 0.01 -8.85 -2.65
CA ILE A 136 -1.29 -8.58 -2.04
C ILE A 136 -1.68 -9.79 -1.20
N ASP A 137 -2.01 -9.56 0.05
CA ASP A 137 -2.34 -10.61 1.01
C ASP A 137 -3.61 -10.24 1.77
N CYS A 138 -4.58 -11.16 1.87
CA CYS A 138 -5.84 -10.91 2.58
C CYS A 138 -6.40 -12.18 3.20
N GLY A 139 -6.89 -12.08 4.44
CA GLY A 139 -7.51 -13.21 5.13
C GLY A 139 -8.85 -13.61 4.51
N GLU A 140 -9.14 -14.92 4.49
CA GLU A 140 -10.40 -15.45 3.90
C GLU A 140 -11.66 -15.04 4.65
N ALA A 141 -11.54 -14.65 5.93
CA ALA A 141 -12.61 -14.09 6.74
C ALA A 141 -12.50 -12.56 6.95
N ASP A 142 -11.69 -11.88 6.15
CA ASP A 142 -11.50 -10.44 6.21
C ASP A 142 -12.61 -9.70 5.45
N PHE A 143 -13.15 -8.63 6.01
CA PHE A 143 -14.20 -7.83 5.37
C PHE A 143 -13.70 -7.08 4.10
N PHE A 144 -12.38 -6.95 3.92
CA PHE A 144 -11.79 -6.43 2.69
C PHE A 144 -11.46 -7.51 1.66
N LEU A 145 -11.77 -8.79 1.90
CA LEU A 145 -11.41 -9.87 0.97
C LEU A 145 -11.94 -9.61 -0.45
N GLU A 146 -13.21 -9.25 -0.57
CA GLU A 146 -13.83 -9.11 -1.90
C GLU A 146 -13.25 -7.95 -2.70
N VAL A 147 -12.92 -6.82 -2.06
CA VAL A 147 -12.26 -5.70 -2.76
C VAL A 147 -10.81 -6.04 -3.16
N ASN A 148 -10.12 -6.89 -2.38
CA ASN A 148 -8.79 -7.39 -2.75
C ASN A 148 -8.84 -8.44 -3.88
N LYS A 149 -9.88 -9.29 -3.93
CA LYS A 149 -10.13 -10.16 -5.09
C LYS A 149 -10.45 -9.37 -6.36
N ASP A 150 -11.24 -8.29 -6.26
CA ASP A 150 -11.50 -7.40 -7.40
C ASP A 150 -10.21 -6.75 -7.91
N LEU A 151 -9.35 -6.26 -6.99
CA LEU A 151 -8.03 -5.75 -7.36
C LEU A 151 -7.21 -6.80 -8.10
N HIS A 152 -7.12 -8.03 -7.57
CA HIS A 152 -6.43 -9.16 -8.21
C HIS A 152 -6.94 -9.40 -9.63
N ASN A 153 -8.27 -9.49 -9.80
CA ASN A 153 -8.88 -9.73 -11.10
C ASN A 153 -8.60 -8.59 -12.09
N ARG A 154 -8.60 -7.35 -11.64
CA ARG A 154 -8.26 -6.17 -12.47
C ARG A 154 -6.79 -6.17 -12.89
N LEU A 155 -5.88 -6.58 -12.01
CA LEU A 155 -4.45 -6.72 -12.34
C LEU A 155 -4.25 -7.84 -13.38
N LEU A 156 -4.91 -9.00 -13.22
CA LEU A 156 -4.88 -10.09 -14.21
C LEU A 156 -5.41 -9.63 -15.57
N ALA A 157 -6.56 -8.94 -15.60
CA ALA A 157 -7.15 -8.43 -16.86
C ALA A 157 -6.21 -7.45 -17.58
N ARG A 158 -5.39 -6.72 -16.85
CA ARG A 158 -4.36 -5.79 -17.37
C ARG A 158 -3.01 -6.47 -17.64
N LYS A 159 -2.89 -7.77 -17.38
CA LYS A 159 -1.64 -8.56 -17.50
C LYS A 159 -0.51 -7.96 -16.66
N ILE A 160 -0.83 -7.49 -15.47
CA ILE A 160 0.15 -6.99 -14.49
C ILE A 160 0.46 -8.12 -13.52
N ASP A 161 1.73 -8.56 -13.52
CA ASP A 161 2.23 -9.62 -12.66
C ASP A 161 2.22 -9.17 -11.19
N HIS A 162 1.73 -10.06 -10.32
CA HIS A 162 1.66 -9.82 -8.87
C HIS A 162 1.47 -11.12 -8.10
N ASP A 163 1.93 -11.14 -6.87
CA ASP A 163 1.59 -12.22 -5.92
C ASP A 163 0.27 -11.88 -5.24
N PHE A 164 -0.69 -12.83 -5.27
CA PHE A 164 -1.93 -12.73 -4.51
C PHE A 164 -2.06 -13.93 -3.58
N ILE A 165 -2.14 -13.67 -2.27
CA ILE A 165 -2.15 -14.69 -1.23
C ILE A 165 -3.43 -14.57 -0.42
N THR A 166 -4.14 -15.69 -0.26
CA THR A 166 -5.24 -15.80 0.72
C THR A 166 -4.96 -16.95 1.67
N ARG A 167 -5.32 -16.77 2.93
CA ARG A 167 -5.16 -17.78 3.98
C ARG A 167 -6.31 -17.68 4.99
N PRO A 168 -6.60 -18.76 5.76
CA PRO A 168 -7.53 -18.68 6.87
C PRO A 168 -7.16 -17.58 7.85
N GLY A 169 -8.13 -16.75 8.24
CA GLY A 169 -7.98 -15.62 9.15
C GLY A 169 -8.78 -14.41 8.69
N GLY A 170 -8.85 -13.39 9.53
CA GLY A 170 -9.61 -12.16 9.29
C GLY A 170 -8.77 -10.92 9.53
N HIS A 171 -9.42 -9.79 9.70
CA HIS A 171 -8.79 -8.46 9.90
C HIS A 171 -8.20 -8.32 11.30
N THR A 172 -7.09 -9.01 11.57
CA THR A 172 -6.51 -9.14 12.93
C THR A 172 -4.99 -9.08 12.92
N GLY A 173 -4.42 -8.64 14.06
CA GLY A 173 -2.98 -8.63 14.29
C GLY A 173 -2.34 -10.02 14.15
N THR A 174 -3.03 -11.09 14.55
CA THR A 174 -2.55 -12.46 14.38
C THR A 174 -2.37 -12.82 12.90
N TYR A 175 -3.31 -12.43 12.05
CA TYR A 175 -3.19 -12.65 10.62
C TYR A 175 -2.00 -11.87 10.03
N TRP A 176 -1.88 -10.59 10.35
CA TRP A 176 -0.82 -9.73 9.81
C TRP A 176 0.57 -10.11 10.29
N ASN A 177 0.71 -10.56 11.55
CA ASN A 177 1.98 -11.08 12.06
C ASN A 177 2.47 -12.32 11.29
N ASN A 178 1.56 -13.11 10.76
CA ASN A 178 1.92 -14.23 9.88
C ASN A 178 2.19 -13.75 8.43
N SER A 179 1.49 -12.73 7.97
CA SER A 179 1.62 -12.19 6.61
C SER A 179 2.94 -11.47 6.38
N ILE A 180 3.47 -10.77 7.39
CA ILE A 180 4.67 -9.95 7.24
C ILE A 180 5.90 -10.77 6.79
N ASP A 181 6.02 -12.03 7.20
CA ASP A 181 7.14 -12.89 6.79
C ASP A 181 7.16 -13.12 5.27
N TYR A 182 5.99 -13.27 4.64
CA TYR A 182 5.88 -13.44 3.19
C TYR A 182 6.23 -12.13 2.45
N HIS A 183 5.81 -10.98 2.99
CA HIS A 183 6.16 -9.68 2.44
C HIS A 183 7.66 -9.42 2.52
N VAL A 184 8.29 -9.69 3.67
CA VAL A 184 9.74 -9.54 3.85
C VAL A 184 10.51 -10.45 2.87
N LEU A 185 10.09 -11.71 2.71
CA LEU A 185 10.70 -12.64 1.75
C LEU A 185 10.53 -12.15 0.30
N PHE A 186 9.36 -11.60 -0.03
CA PHE A 186 9.09 -11.03 -1.36
C PHE A 186 10.02 -9.85 -1.66
N PHE A 187 10.16 -8.92 -0.71
CA PHE A 187 11.04 -7.75 -0.87
C PHE A 187 12.52 -8.14 -0.88
N ASP A 188 12.95 -9.12 -0.07
CA ASP A 188 14.32 -9.64 -0.12
C ASP A 188 14.68 -10.19 -1.51
N LYS A 189 13.75 -10.93 -2.12
CA LYS A 189 13.92 -11.41 -3.51
C LYS A 189 13.92 -10.28 -4.54
N PHE A 190 13.13 -9.22 -4.31
CA PHE A 190 13.11 -8.05 -5.18
C PHE A 190 14.44 -7.29 -5.13
N PHE A 191 15.00 -7.06 -3.95
CA PHE A 191 16.25 -6.31 -3.76
C PHE A 191 17.50 -7.06 -4.23
N LYS A 192 17.42 -8.39 -4.43
CA LYS A 192 18.53 -9.24 -4.90
C LYS A 192 18.56 -9.44 -6.42
N LYS A 193 17.63 -8.83 -7.16
CA LYS A 193 17.64 -8.86 -8.63
C LYS A 193 18.55 -7.79 -9.19
#